data_bba416707e0bd99ff42ff7377c3c0459
#
_entry.id   bba416707e0bd99ff42ff7377c3c0459
#
_cell.length_a   1.000
_cell.length_b   1.000
_cell.length_c   1.000
_cell.angle_alpha   90.00
_cell.angle_beta   90.00
_cell.angle_gamma   90.00
#
_symmetry.space_group_name_H-M   'P 1'
#
loop_
_entity.id
_entity.type
_entity.pdbx_description
1 polymer ?
#
loop_
_entity_poly.entity_id
_entity_poly.type
_entity_poly.pdbx_seq_one_letter_code
_entity_poly.pdbx_strand_id
1 'polypeptide(L)'
;MKIFLDTADTSVIEKHFATGLIDGITTNPTLIKKSGRDPIEVYQELKDLGIKDISMEVVGDADEMIKEGKGLYDTFGDCCTVKVPCSPDGLRACKELSDLNIRVNVTLIFSQTQAILASKAGAKYVSPFVGRVDDNSFGGICLVKDIVKVFKEHFVTTEVLAASIRNVRDVGRLFEHGSDIVTMPPSVFEKMYNHILTDKGLELFQADWES
;
A
#
# COMPACT_ATOMS: atom_id res chain seq x y z
N MET A 1 -6.53 1.82 11.02
CA MET A 1 -5.46 2.59 10.29
C MET A 1 -4.24 1.70 10.21
N LYS A 2 -3.68 1.53 9.03
CA LYS A 2 -2.43 0.79 8.81
C LYS A 2 -1.47 1.65 7.98
N ILE A 3 -0.20 1.60 8.30
CA ILE A 3 0.86 2.31 7.57
C ILE A 3 1.72 1.29 6.85
N PHE A 4 1.79 1.43 5.52
CA PHE A 4 2.66 0.62 4.68
C PHE A 4 3.79 1.49 4.11
N LEU A 5 4.95 0.89 3.85
CA LEU A 5 6.01 1.53 3.08
C LEU A 5 5.99 1.07 1.62
N ASP A 6 6.17 2.01 0.71
CA ASP A 6 6.26 1.77 -0.74
C ASP A 6 7.72 1.80 -1.18
N THR A 7 8.39 0.66 -1.05
CA THR A 7 9.82 0.51 -1.37
C THR A 7 10.21 -0.97 -1.49
N ALA A 8 11.31 -1.24 -2.20
CA ALA A 8 11.96 -2.55 -2.29
C ALA A 8 13.36 -2.55 -1.64
N ASP A 9 13.74 -1.48 -0.95
CA ASP A 9 15.01 -1.38 -0.21
C ASP A 9 14.85 -2.04 1.17
N THR A 10 15.34 -3.27 1.28
CA THR A 10 15.17 -4.10 2.48
C THR A 10 15.87 -3.52 3.70
N SER A 11 17.00 -2.79 3.53
CA SER A 11 17.72 -2.16 4.63
C SER A 11 16.93 -0.99 5.23
N VAL A 12 16.28 -0.21 4.40
CA VAL A 12 15.40 0.89 4.82
C VAL A 12 14.15 0.33 5.48
N ILE A 13 13.60 -0.77 4.94
CA ILE A 13 12.43 -1.44 5.53
C ILE A 13 12.77 -1.96 6.92
N GLU A 14 13.86 -2.69 7.09
CA GLU A 14 14.30 -3.22 8.38
C GLU A 14 14.39 -2.14 9.45
N LYS A 15 15.06 -1.00 9.13
CA LYS A 15 15.16 0.16 10.02
C LYS A 15 13.81 0.67 10.50
N HIS A 16 12.85 0.83 9.59
CA HIS A 16 11.54 1.38 9.94
C HIS A 16 10.61 0.33 10.56
N PHE A 17 10.69 -0.92 10.12
CA PHE A 17 9.90 -2.01 10.68
C PHE A 17 10.25 -2.25 12.16
N ALA A 18 11.52 -2.09 12.55
CA ALA A 18 11.97 -2.18 13.93
C ALA A 18 11.29 -1.17 14.88
N THR A 19 10.69 -0.09 14.34
CA THR A 19 9.91 0.87 15.16
C THR A 19 8.57 0.31 15.65
N GLY A 20 8.09 -0.79 15.07
CA GLY A 20 6.77 -1.36 15.33
C GLY A 20 5.60 -0.55 14.74
N LEU A 21 5.86 0.46 13.91
CA LEU A 21 4.84 1.35 13.34
C LEU A 21 4.43 0.98 11.91
N ILE A 22 5.10 0.01 11.29
CA ILE A 22 4.85 -0.42 9.92
C ILE A 22 4.07 -1.72 9.92
N ASP A 23 2.93 -1.73 9.24
CA ASP A 23 2.01 -2.87 9.17
C ASP A 23 2.23 -3.74 7.93
N GLY A 24 2.86 -3.20 6.88
CA GLY A 24 3.10 -3.93 5.63
C GLY A 24 3.92 -3.14 4.62
N ILE A 25 4.16 -3.78 3.48
CA ILE A 25 4.98 -3.25 2.41
C ILE A 25 4.23 -3.35 1.08
N THR A 26 4.31 -2.31 0.26
CA THR A 26 3.95 -2.38 -1.15
C THR A 26 5.20 -2.30 -2.01
N THR A 27 5.25 -3.15 -3.03
CA THR A 27 6.26 -3.08 -4.07
C THR A 27 5.59 -2.84 -5.44
N ASN A 28 6.39 -2.57 -6.44
CA ASN A 28 5.96 -2.52 -7.83
C ASN A 28 7.16 -2.78 -8.76
N PRO A 29 6.94 -3.10 -10.05
CA PRO A 29 8.03 -3.41 -10.98
C PRO A 29 9.10 -2.33 -11.06
N THR A 30 8.72 -1.05 -10.93
CA THR A 30 9.68 0.07 -10.96
C THR A 30 10.58 0.07 -9.73
N LEU A 31 10.05 -0.20 -8.54
CA LEU A 31 10.82 -0.25 -7.31
C LEU A 31 11.76 -1.46 -7.30
N ILE A 32 11.28 -2.62 -7.70
CA ILE A 32 12.09 -3.83 -7.86
C ILE A 32 13.22 -3.60 -8.87
N LYS A 33 12.90 -3.04 -10.05
CA LYS A 33 13.94 -2.71 -11.04
C LYS A 33 14.99 -1.74 -10.52
N LYS A 34 14.58 -0.72 -9.74
CA LYS A 34 15.51 0.24 -9.15
C LYS A 34 16.42 -0.39 -8.08
N SER A 35 15.95 -1.40 -7.36
CA SER A 35 16.78 -2.12 -6.38
C SER A 35 17.90 -2.94 -7.05
N GLY A 36 17.75 -3.27 -8.34
CA GLY A 36 18.68 -4.13 -9.08
C GLY A 36 18.70 -5.58 -8.64
N ARG A 37 17.72 -6.00 -7.84
CA ARG A 37 17.65 -7.31 -7.21
C ARG A 37 16.54 -8.19 -7.81
N ASP A 38 16.66 -9.48 -7.60
CA ASP A 38 15.59 -10.44 -7.90
C ASP A 38 14.40 -10.21 -6.96
N PRO A 39 13.15 -10.14 -7.49
CA PRO A 39 11.97 -9.90 -6.67
C PRO A 39 11.74 -11.00 -5.63
N ILE A 40 12.03 -12.25 -5.94
CA ILE A 40 11.84 -13.38 -5.03
C ILE A 40 12.80 -13.28 -3.83
N GLU A 41 14.05 -12.87 -4.07
CA GLU A 41 15.02 -12.62 -2.99
C GLU A 41 14.54 -11.48 -2.07
N VAL A 42 14.07 -10.38 -2.65
CA VAL A 42 13.51 -9.25 -1.87
C VAL A 42 12.32 -9.72 -1.02
N TYR A 43 11.37 -10.45 -1.60
CA TYR A 43 10.21 -10.94 -0.87
C TYR A 43 10.58 -11.94 0.23
N GLN A 44 11.60 -12.76 0.00
CA GLN A 44 12.08 -13.69 1.03
C GLN A 44 12.69 -12.94 2.22
N GLU A 45 13.51 -11.94 1.99
CA GLU A 45 14.05 -11.09 3.08
C GLU A 45 12.93 -10.39 3.86
N LEU A 46 11.92 -9.84 3.19
CA LEU A 46 10.79 -9.21 3.85
C LEU A 46 9.99 -10.21 4.71
N LYS A 47 9.80 -11.43 4.22
CA LYS A 47 9.17 -12.52 4.99
C LYS A 47 10.01 -12.88 6.22
N ASP A 48 11.33 -12.99 6.07
CA ASP A 48 12.26 -13.34 7.15
C ASP A 48 12.34 -12.24 8.22
N LEU A 49 12.18 -10.97 7.85
CA LEU A 49 11.98 -9.84 8.78
C LEU A 49 10.66 -9.94 9.57
N GLY A 50 9.75 -10.82 9.18
CA GLY A 50 8.47 -11.03 9.86
C GLY A 50 7.33 -10.14 9.40
N ILE A 51 7.46 -9.49 8.25
CA ILE A 51 6.41 -8.65 7.65
C ILE A 51 5.21 -9.53 7.28
N LYS A 52 4.01 -9.11 7.70
CA LYS A 52 2.78 -9.92 7.57
C LYS A 52 1.94 -9.60 6.35
N ASP A 53 2.27 -8.54 5.63
CA ASP A 53 1.53 -8.12 4.42
C ASP A 53 2.48 -7.47 3.41
N ILE A 54 2.73 -8.18 2.31
CA ILE A 54 3.64 -7.76 1.24
C ILE A 54 2.85 -7.79 -0.07
N SER A 55 2.60 -6.63 -0.66
CA SER A 55 1.98 -6.54 -1.98
C SER A 55 3.01 -6.83 -3.07
N MET A 56 2.87 -8.00 -3.71
CA MET A 56 3.77 -8.58 -4.74
C MET A 56 3.08 -8.44 -6.10
N GLU A 57 3.57 -7.57 -6.98
CA GLU A 57 2.90 -7.24 -8.24
C GLU A 57 3.25 -8.22 -9.34
N VAL A 58 2.22 -8.75 -10.00
CA VAL A 58 2.28 -9.60 -11.18
C VAL A 58 1.76 -8.84 -12.39
N VAL A 59 2.27 -9.18 -13.58
CA VAL A 59 1.94 -8.54 -14.85
C VAL A 59 1.74 -9.59 -15.95
N GLY A 60 1.04 -9.22 -17.01
CA GLY A 60 0.78 -10.09 -18.15
C GLY A 60 -0.71 -10.19 -18.47
N ASP A 61 -1.10 -11.25 -19.15
CA ASP A 61 -2.53 -11.58 -19.34
C ASP A 61 -3.11 -12.24 -18.07
N ALA A 62 -4.41 -12.51 -18.07
CA ALA A 62 -5.08 -13.04 -16.89
C ALA A 62 -4.51 -14.40 -16.45
N ASP A 63 -4.23 -15.31 -17.40
CA ASP A 63 -3.75 -16.66 -17.08
C ASP A 63 -2.31 -16.63 -16.53
N GLU A 64 -1.46 -15.73 -17.06
CA GLU A 64 -0.11 -15.47 -16.56
C GLU A 64 -0.16 -14.93 -15.12
N MET A 65 -0.97 -13.90 -14.87
CA MET A 65 -1.12 -13.30 -13.54
C MET A 65 -1.68 -14.30 -12.51
N ILE A 66 -2.63 -15.14 -12.89
CA ILE A 66 -3.18 -16.20 -12.03
C ILE A 66 -2.11 -17.22 -11.67
N LYS A 67 -1.36 -17.69 -12.68
CA LYS A 67 -0.30 -18.69 -12.49
C LYS A 67 0.81 -18.15 -11.57
N GLU A 68 1.30 -16.94 -11.86
CA GLU A 68 2.33 -16.29 -11.06
C GLU A 68 1.84 -16.00 -9.64
N GLY A 69 0.62 -15.45 -9.49
CA GLY A 69 0.01 -15.16 -8.21
C GLY A 69 -0.16 -16.39 -7.31
N LYS A 70 -0.56 -17.54 -7.87
CA LYS A 70 -0.58 -18.82 -7.16
C LYS A 70 0.81 -19.25 -6.71
N GLY A 71 1.82 -19.16 -7.59
CA GLY A 71 3.20 -19.50 -7.27
C GLY A 71 3.79 -18.64 -6.15
N LEU A 72 3.46 -17.34 -6.13
CA LEU A 72 3.85 -16.44 -5.05
C LEU A 72 3.18 -16.83 -3.73
N TYR A 73 1.88 -17.13 -3.75
CA TYR A 73 1.18 -17.56 -2.54
C TYR A 73 1.69 -18.91 -2.03
N ASP A 74 1.95 -19.87 -2.92
CA ASP A 74 2.53 -21.18 -2.55
C ASP A 74 3.89 -21.04 -1.88
N THR A 75 4.69 -20.04 -2.30
CA THR A 75 6.04 -19.78 -1.77
C THR A 75 6.00 -18.99 -0.46
N PHE A 76 5.19 -17.94 -0.42
CA PHE A 76 5.24 -16.97 0.66
C PHE A 76 4.10 -17.12 1.68
N GLY A 77 3.02 -17.80 1.33
CA GLY A 77 1.87 -18.05 2.22
C GLY A 77 1.14 -16.77 2.62
N ASP A 78 0.73 -16.70 3.87
CA ASP A 78 -0.14 -15.63 4.40
C ASP A 78 0.46 -14.22 4.39
N CYS A 79 1.76 -14.06 4.20
CA CYS A 79 2.32 -12.72 4.02
C CYS A 79 2.17 -12.17 2.60
N CYS A 80 1.83 -13.03 1.62
CA CYS A 80 1.61 -12.64 0.24
C CYS A 80 0.25 -11.96 0.05
N THR A 81 0.26 -10.80 -0.57
CA THR A 81 -0.89 -10.16 -1.19
C THR A 81 -0.55 -9.95 -2.67
N VAL A 82 -1.20 -10.71 -3.55
CA VAL A 82 -0.95 -10.59 -4.99
C VAL A 82 -1.47 -9.26 -5.49
N LYS A 83 -0.65 -8.49 -6.20
CA LYS A 83 -1.03 -7.18 -6.71
C LYS A 83 -1.22 -7.23 -8.22
N VAL A 84 -2.41 -6.82 -8.69
CA VAL A 84 -2.80 -6.85 -10.11
C VAL A 84 -3.32 -5.49 -10.57
N PRO A 85 -3.15 -5.11 -11.85
CA PRO A 85 -3.68 -3.85 -12.37
C PRO A 85 -5.21 -3.87 -12.48
N CYS A 86 -5.84 -2.70 -12.42
CA CYS A 86 -7.27 -2.54 -12.70
C CYS A 86 -7.52 -2.56 -14.22
N SER A 87 -7.46 -3.74 -14.80
CA SER A 87 -7.77 -4.04 -16.20
C SER A 87 -8.74 -5.20 -16.27
N PRO A 88 -9.37 -5.51 -17.43
CA PRO A 88 -10.21 -6.69 -17.57
C PRO A 88 -9.49 -7.98 -17.16
N ASP A 89 -8.24 -8.17 -17.58
CA ASP A 89 -7.42 -9.33 -17.23
C ASP A 89 -7.05 -9.34 -15.74
N GLY A 90 -6.65 -8.19 -15.18
CA GLY A 90 -6.33 -8.07 -13.75
C GLY A 90 -7.55 -8.33 -12.86
N LEU A 91 -8.75 -7.90 -13.27
CA LEU A 91 -9.98 -8.18 -12.52
C LEU A 91 -10.41 -9.64 -12.63
N ARG A 92 -10.19 -10.29 -13.77
CA ARG A 92 -10.37 -11.75 -13.93
C ARG A 92 -9.39 -12.50 -13.01
N ALA A 93 -8.12 -12.12 -13.01
CA ALA A 93 -7.12 -12.68 -12.12
C ALA A 93 -7.48 -12.47 -10.64
N CYS A 94 -7.91 -11.26 -10.28
CA CYS A 94 -8.40 -10.96 -8.94
C CYS A 94 -9.53 -11.91 -8.52
N LYS A 95 -10.53 -12.10 -9.37
CA LYS A 95 -11.66 -12.99 -9.07
C LYS A 95 -11.21 -14.42 -8.80
N GLU A 96 -10.41 -15.00 -9.70
CA GLU A 96 -9.95 -16.37 -9.56
C GLU A 96 -9.04 -16.60 -8.34
N LEU A 97 -8.13 -15.66 -8.06
CA LEU A 97 -7.25 -15.73 -6.89
C LEU A 97 -8.04 -15.57 -5.59
N SER A 98 -9.00 -14.64 -5.55
CA SER A 98 -9.84 -14.41 -4.37
C SER A 98 -10.74 -15.60 -4.06
N ASP A 99 -11.24 -16.31 -5.08
CA ASP A 99 -12.03 -17.56 -4.90
C ASP A 99 -11.20 -18.71 -4.28
N LEU A 100 -9.88 -18.61 -4.38
CA LEU A 100 -8.94 -19.52 -3.71
C LEU A 100 -8.47 -19.00 -2.34
N ASN A 101 -9.09 -17.94 -1.81
CA ASN A 101 -8.73 -17.25 -0.57
C ASN A 101 -7.33 -16.63 -0.60
N ILE A 102 -6.79 -16.33 -1.77
CA ILE A 102 -5.55 -15.57 -1.93
C ILE A 102 -5.89 -14.08 -1.89
N ARG A 103 -5.21 -13.32 -1.02
CA ARG A 103 -5.43 -11.87 -0.92
C ARG A 103 -4.97 -11.17 -2.18
N VAL A 104 -5.80 -10.25 -2.69
CA VAL A 104 -5.47 -9.48 -3.90
C VAL A 104 -5.59 -7.98 -3.62
N ASN A 105 -4.57 -7.23 -4.06
CA ASN A 105 -4.53 -5.77 -4.11
C ASN A 105 -4.72 -5.33 -5.56
N VAL A 106 -5.87 -4.75 -5.88
CA VAL A 106 -6.09 -4.19 -7.22
C VAL A 106 -5.54 -2.78 -7.27
N THR A 107 -4.48 -2.60 -8.06
CA THR A 107 -3.75 -1.34 -8.21
C THR A 107 -4.17 -0.52 -9.44
N LEU A 108 -3.62 0.69 -9.58
CA LEU A 108 -3.96 1.62 -10.67
C LEU A 108 -5.44 2.00 -10.70
N ILE A 109 -5.98 2.29 -9.53
CA ILE A 109 -7.36 2.79 -9.38
C ILE A 109 -7.33 4.32 -9.51
N PHE A 110 -8.11 4.84 -10.45
CA PHE A 110 -8.25 6.27 -10.76
C PHE A 110 -9.70 6.76 -10.77
N SER A 111 -10.66 5.88 -10.49
CA SER A 111 -12.09 6.24 -10.39
C SER A 111 -12.83 5.36 -9.37
N GLN A 112 -13.96 5.87 -8.87
CA GLN A 112 -14.88 5.11 -8.02
C GLN A 112 -15.40 3.84 -8.72
N THR A 113 -15.71 3.93 -10.01
CA THR A 113 -16.24 2.80 -10.79
C THR A 113 -15.21 1.68 -10.91
N GLN A 114 -13.92 1.99 -11.05
CA GLN A 114 -12.86 0.99 -10.99
C GLN A 114 -12.78 0.33 -9.62
N ALA A 115 -12.86 1.08 -8.53
CA ALA A 115 -12.86 0.52 -7.18
C ALA A 115 -14.07 -0.40 -6.93
N ILE A 116 -15.25 -0.05 -7.44
CA ILE A 116 -16.46 -0.89 -7.39
C ILE A 116 -16.23 -2.21 -8.13
N LEU A 117 -15.69 -2.18 -9.35
CA LEU A 117 -15.40 -3.39 -10.11
C LEU A 117 -14.38 -4.30 -9.39
N ALA A 118 -13.32 -3.70 -8.84
CA ALA A 118 -12.31 -4.43 -8.08
C ALA A 118 -12.90 -5.10 -6.83
N SER A 119 -13.74 -4.39 -6.10
CA SER A 119 -14.45 -4.94 -4.93
C SER A 119 -15.39 -6.10 -5.33
N LYS A 120 -16.10 -5.99 -6.45
CA LYS A 120 -16.96 -7.08 -7.00
C LYS A 120 -16.14 -8.29 -7.45
N ALA A 121 -14.89 -8.09 -7.88
CA ALA A 121 -13.96 -9.17 -8.18
C ALA A 121 -13.36 -9.84 -6.93
N GLY A 122 -13.68 -9.37 -5.72
CA GLY A 122 -13.22 -9.97 -4.47
C GLY A 122 -11.89 -9.40 -3.94
N ALA A 123 -11.47 -8.24 -4.42
CA ALA A 123 -10.25 -7.59 -3.94
C ALA A 123 -10.23 -7.42 -2.41
N LYS A 124 -9.12 -7.79 -1.76
CA LYS A 124 -8.88 -7.45 -0.37
C LYS A 124 -8.57 -5.96 -0.23
N TYR A 125 -7.76 -5.42 -1.15
CA TYR A 125 -7.39 -4.01 -1.21
C TYR A 125 -7.68 -3.42 -2.58
N VAL A 126 -8.08 -2.14 -2.60
CA VAL A 126 -8.05 -1.28 -3.78
C VAL A 126 -7.05 -0.16 -3.54
N SER A 127 -6.17 0.09 -4.51
CA SER A 127 -5.13 1.11 -4.38
C SER A 127 -5.39 2.31 -5.29
N PRO A 128 -6.16 3.33 -4.84
CA PRO A 128 -6.28 4.60 -5.53
C PRO A 128 -4.98 5.40 -5.48
N PHE A 129 -4.55 5.93 -6.65
CA PHE A 129 -3.26 6.60 -6.83
C PHE A 129 -3.40 8.12 -6.66
N VAL A 130 -3.34 8.59 -5.42
CA VAL A 130 -3.54 10.00 -5.02
C VAL A 130 -2.63 10.94 -5.79
N GLY A 131 -1.32 10.81 -5.65
CA GLY A 131 -0.37 11.74 -6.26
C GLY A 131 -0.41 11.74 -7.80
N ARG A 132 -0.70 10.59 -8.43
CA ARG A 132 -0.82 10.53 -9.90
C ARG A 132 -2.12 11.19 -10.39
N VAL A 133 -3.18 11.15 -9.60
CA VAL A 133 -4.43 11.89 -9.86
C VAL A 133 -4.17 13.40 -9.76
N ASP A 134 -3.45 13.83 -8.72
CA ASP A 134 -3.10 15.24 -8.51
C ASP A 134 -2.19 15.77 -9.62
N ASP A 135 -1.25 14.98 -10.15
CA ASP A 135 -0.40 15.33 -11.31
C ASP A 135 -1.22 15.69 -12.55
N ASN A 136 -2.42 15.14 -12.69
CA ASN A 136 -3.33 15.40 -13.80
C ASN A 136 -4.40 16.45 -13.45
N SER A 137 -4.18 17.23 -12.39
CA SER A 137 -5.08 18.31 -11.95
C SER A 137 -6.47 17.83 -11.50
N PHE A 138 -6.60 16.57 -11.08
CA PHE A 138 -7.77 16.05 -10.39
C PHE A 138 -7.51 15.97 -8.88
N GLY A 139 -8.54 15.72 -8.08
CA GLY A 139 -8.42 15.65 -6.62
C GLY A 139 -8.19 14.24 -6.10
N GLY A 140 -6.94 13.83 -5.86
CA GLY A 140 -6.62 12.49 -5.38
C GLY A 140 -7.22 12.16 -4.02
N ILE A 141 -7.20 13.09 -3.07
CA ILE A 141 -7.86 12.93 -1.76
C ILE A 141 -9.38 12.81 -1.92
N CYS A 142 -9.99 13.59 -2.83
CA CYS A 142 -11.42 13.50 -3.12
C CYS A 142 -11.79 12.11 -3.66
N LEU A 143 -10.97 11.56 -4.56
CA LEU A 143 -11.16 10.20 -5.07
C LEU A 143 -11.20 9.16 -3.93
N VAL A 144 -10.24 9.20 -3.00
CA VAL A 144 -10.22 8.29 -1.85
C VAL A 144 -11.45 8.46 -0.97
N LYS A 145 -11.78 9.71 -0.59
CA LYS A 145 -12.98 10.04 0.19
C LYS A 145 -14.24 9.46 -0.43
N ASP A 146 -14.39 9.60 -1.74
CA ASP A 146 -15.57 9.16 -2.46
C ASP A 146 -15.66 7.64 -2.56
N ILE A 147 -14.53 6.93 -2.76
CA ILE A 147 -14.47 5.47 -2.70
C ILE A 147 -14.86 4.98 -1.31
N VAL A 148 -14.26 5.55 -0.26
CA VAL A 148 -14.57 5.20 1.14
C VAL A 148 -16.05 5.39 1.44
N LYS A 149 -16.63 6.49 0.98
CA LYS A 149 -18.07 6.75 1.16
C LYS A 149 -18.94 5.67 0.53
N VAL A 150 -18.66 5.31 -0.73
CA VAL A 150 -19.38 4.24 -1.43
C VAL A 150 -19.25 2.92 -0.68
N PHE A 151 -18.03 2.55 -0.27
CA PHE A 151 -17.78 1.28 0.40
C PHE A 151 -18.49 1.21 1.76
N LYS A 152 -18.49 2.29 2.54
CA LYS A 152 -19.23 2.36 3.81
C LYS A 152 -20.74 2.28 3.62
N GLU A 153 -21.30 2.99 2.65
CA GLU A 153 -22.76 3.01 2.38
C GLU A 153 -23.27 1.60 1.98
N HIS A 154 -22.45 0.83 1.28
CA HIS A 154 -22.80 -0.49 0.80
C HIS A 154 -22.21 -1.66 1.61
N PHE A 155 -21.63 -1.38 2.79
CA PHE A 155 -21.02 -2.39 3.68
C PHE A 155 -19.99 -3.28 2.96
N VAL A 156 -19.22 -2.69 2.06
CA VAL A 156 -18.15 -3.37 1.33
C VAL A 156 -16.97 -3.64 2.27
N THR A 157 -16.45 -4.87 2.26
CA THR A 157 -15.35 -5.30 3.13
C THR A 157 -13.96 -5.10 2.53
N THR A 158 -13.88 -4.71 1.25
CA THR A 158 -12.62 -4.34 0.61
C THR A 158 -12.05 -3.08 1.27
N GLU A 159 -10.79 -3.14 1.68
CA GLU A 159 -10.10 -2.01 2.33
C GLU A 159 -9.51 -1.05 1.29
N VAL A 160 -9.55 0.23 1.60
CA VAL A 160 -8.98 1.29 0.74
C VAL A 160 -7.53 1.55 1.16
N LEU A 161 -6.59 1.23 0.27
CA LEU A 161 -5.15 1.42 0.42
C LEU A 161 -4.70 2.59 -0.44
N ALA A 162 -4.68 3.80 0.12
CA ALA A 162 -4.25 4.99 -0.61
C ALA A 162 -2.76 4.91 -0.97
N ALA A 163 -2.45 5.07 -2.25
CA ALA A 163 -1.10 4.89 -2.81
C ALA A 163 -0.62 6.12 -3.58
N SER A 164 0.64 6.09 -4.02
CA SER A 164 1.27 7.22 -4.74
C SER A 164 1.31 8.49 -3.89
N ILE A 165 1.60 8.38 -2.61
CA ILE A 165 1.66 9.50 -1.66
C ILE A 165 2.97 10.25 -1.83
N ARG A 166 2.91 11.60 -1.80
CA ARG A 166 4.06 12.45 -2.06
C ARG A 166 4.41 13.41 -0.94
N ASN A 167 3.50 13.63 0.00
CA ASN A 167 3.71 14.55 1.11
C ASN A 167 2.99 14.11 2.38
N VAL A 168 3.46 14.59 3.52
CA VAL A 168 2.96 14.22 4.87
C VAL A 168 1.55 14.72 5.11
N ARG A 169 1.18 15.89 4.55
CA ARG A 169 -0.15 16.47 4.74
C ARG A 169 -1.25 15.54 4.24
N ASP A 170 -0.99 14.87 3.09
CA ASP A 170 -1.96 13.98 2.49
C ASP A 170 -2.17 12.73 3.34
N VAL A 171 -1.14 12.22 4.03
CA VAL A 171 -1.28 11.07 4.94
C VAL A 171 -2.35 11.32 6.00
N GLY A 172 -2.27 12.45 6.71
CA GLY A 172 -3.27 12.80 7.73
C GLY A 172 -4.67 12.95 7.15
N ARG A 173 -4.79 13.63 6.00
CA ARG A 173 -6.08 13.85 5.33
C ARG A 173 -6.71 12.56 4.80
N LEU A 174 -5.92 11.61 4.33
CA LEU A 174 -6.41 10.33 3.86
C LEU A 174 -7.00 9.50 5.00
N PHE A 175 -6.34 9.45 6.15
CA PHE A 175 -6.89 8.81 7.33
C PHE A 175 -8.12 9.55 7.89
N GLU A 176 -8.13 10.90 7.89
CA GLU A 176 -9.30 11.72 8.23
C GLU A 176 -10.52 11.34 7.38
N HIS A 177 -10.31 11.08 6.08
CA HIS A 177 -11.37 10.68 5.16
C HIS A 177 -11.66 9.17 5.14
N GLY A 178 -10.99 8.40 6.02
CA GLY A 178 -11.34 7.01 6.29
C GLY A 178 -10.63 5.99 5.40
N SER A 179 -9.49 6.35 4.78
CA SER A 179 -8.61 5.33 4.20
C SER A 179 -8.21 4.32 5.26
N ASP A 180 -8.29 3.03 4.95
CA ASP A 180 -7.93 1.97 5.89
C ASP A 180 -6.42 1.86 6.02
N ILE A 181 -5.72 2.03 4.90
CA ILE A 181 -4.28 1.91 4.74
C ILE A 181 -3.76 3.09 3.92
N VAL A 182 -2.58 3.58 4.29
CA VAL A 182 -1.82 4.53 3.46
C VAL A 182 -0.44 3.94 3.24
N THR A 183 -0.05 3.74 1.97
CA THR A 183 1.31 3.35 1.60
C THR A 183 2.08 4.53 1.07
N MET A 184 3.30 4.73 1.57
CA MET A 184 4.11 5.90 1.27
C MET A 184 5.59 5.57 1.15
N PRO A 185 6.36 6.37 0.37
CA PRO A 185 7.81 6.25 0.37
C PRO A 185 8.41 6.49 1.77
N PRO A 186 9.52 5.83 2.13
CA PRO A 186 10.21 6.05 3.41
C PRO A 186 10.48 7.52 3.73
N SER A 187 10.83 8.31 2.71
CA SER A 187 11.07 9.74 2.87
C SER A 187 9.85 10.57 3.29
N VAL A 188 8.63 10.08 3.01
CA VAL A 188 7.38 10.69 3.51
C VAL A 188 7.13 10.23 4.94
N PHE A 189 7.32 8.94 5.23
CA PHE A 189 7.17 8.39 6.56
C PHE A 189 8.12 9.07 7.57
N GLU A 190 9.40 9.23 7.24
CA GLU A 190 10.38 9.91 8.10
C GLU A 190 9.97 11.35 8.44
N LYS A 191 9.36 12.06 7.49
CA LYS A 191 8.86 13.43 7.72
C LYS A 191 7.64 13.50 8.64
N MET A 192 6.94 12.39 8.90
CA MET A 192 5.79 12.40 9.83
C MET A 192 6.20 12.70 11.27
N TYR A 193 7.46 12.48 11.64
CA TYR A 193 7.99 12.84 12.96
C TYR A 193 8.28 14.34 13.11
N ASN A 194 8.48 15.06 12.00
CA ASN A 194 9.04 16.42 12.02
C ASN A 194 7.96 17.45 12.36
N HIS A 195 8.12 18.13 13.49
CA HIS A 195 7.27 19.26 13.86
C HIS A 195 8.02 20.27 14.71
N ILE A 196 8.07 21.52 14.28
CA ILE A 196 8.84 22.59 14.95
C ILE A 196 8.48 22.78 16.42
N LEU A 197 7.22 22.55 16.80
CA LEU A 197 6.80 22.66 18.21
C LEU A 197 7.26 21.48 19.04
N THR A 198 7.41 20.31 18.44
CA THR A 198 7.98 19.13 19.12
C THR A 198 9.47 19.39 19.42
N ASP A 199 10.21 19.89 18.43
CA ASP A 199 11.63 20.21 18.57
C ASP A 199 11.85 21.25 19.69
N LYS A 200 11.08 22.36 19.67
CA LYS A 200 11.11 23.37 20.72
C LYS A 200 10.69 22.83 22.11
N GLY A 201 9.71 21.95 22.14
CA GLY A 201 9.27 21.31 23.39
C GLY A 201 10.36 20.44 24.00
N LEU A 202 11.06 19.67 23.16
CA LEU A 202 12.19 18.84 23.61
C LEU A 202 13.36 19.70 24.14
N GLU A 203 13.67 20.82 23.48
CA GLU A 203 14.69 21.76 23.93
C GLU A 203 14.36 22.33 25.34
N LEU A 204 13.09 22.72 25.54
CA LEU A 204 12.63 23.22 26.84
C LEU A 204 12.70 22.14 27.93
N PHE A 205 12.23 20.92 27.63
CA PHE A 205 12.30 19.83 28.61
C PHE A 205 13.74 19.47 28.97
N GLN A 206 14.67 19.49 28.00
CA GLN A 206 16.08 19.27 28.27
C GLN A 206 16.66 20.35 29.19
N ALA A 207 16.36 21.63 28.94
CA ALA A 207 16.83 22.74 29.76
C ALA A 207 16.29 22.68 31.20
N ASP A 208 15.00 22.31 31.38
CA ASP A 208 14.39 22.14 32.71
C ASP A 208 15.00 20.95 33.47
N TRP A 209 15.43 19.90 32.75
CA TRP A 209 16.07 18.73 33.36
C TRP A 209 17.50 18.99 33.81
N GLU A 210 18.21 19.89 33.15
CA GLU A 210 19.60 20.25 33.45
C GLU A 210 19.72 21.38 34.49
N SER A 211 18.61 22.02 34.90
CA SER A 211 18.54 23.08 35.91
C SER A 211 18.38 22.55 37.32
#